data_9714d237d0eab9eff8e3c1700a394241
#
_entry.id   9714d237d0eab9eff8e3c1700a394241
#
_cell.length_a   1.000
_cell.length_b   1.000
_cell.length_c   1.000
_cell.angle_alpha   90.00
_cell.angle_beta   90.00
_cell.angle_gamma   90.00
#
_symmetry.space_group_name_H-M   'P 1'
#
loop_
_entity.id
_entity.type
_entity.pdbx_description
1 polymer ?
#
loop_
_entity_poly.entity_id
_entity_poly.type
_entity_poly.pdbx_seq_one_letter_code
_entity_poly.pdbx_strand_id
1 'polypeptide(L)'
;MTGVQTCALPISAMKKLKETLSKALNGFEGKGLTVEQKNGKVYVSMENKLLFNSGSWAVGTEGRRAVVELGKVLGDNPDLSVLIEGHTDDDPYAGSGPIANNWDLSTKRATAIVNILSENTKINKQKLTAAGRSEFSPLASNATPEGKAKNRRIEIILTPRLDEIAEMLNSIN
;
A
#
# COMPACT_ATOMS: atom_id res chain seq x y z
N MET A 1 -8.65 -9.09 34.89
CA MET A 1 -8.99 -7.87 34.13
C MET A 1 -7.89 -7.39 33.15
N THR A 2 -6.68 -7.85 33.27
CA THR A 2 -5.55 -7.48 32.40
C THR A 2 -5.56 -8.20 31.05
N GLY A 3 -6.24 -9.35 30.88
CA GLY A 3 -6.27 -10.12 29.62
C GLY A 3 -7.13 -9.52 28.50
N VAL A 4 -8.13 -8.70 28.84
CA VAL A 4 -9.01 -8.07 27.83
C VAL A 4 -8.35 -6.86 27.17
N GLN A 5 -7.44 -6.15 27.85
CA GLN A 5 -6.72 -5.01 27.29
C GLN A 5 -5.65 -5.44 26.29
N THR A 6 -5.00 -6.60 26.47
CA THR A 6 -3.96 -7.10 25.55
C THR A 6 -4.51 -7.56 24.20
N CYS A 7 -5.74 -8.12 24.12
CA CYS A 7 -6.38 -8.50 22.86
C CYS A 7 -6.90 -7.30 22.05
N ALA A 8 -7.22 -6.17 22.71
CA ALA A 8 -7.71 -4.96 22.05
C ALA A 8 -6.60 -4.06 21.52
N LEU A 9 -5.36 -4.15 22.03
CA LEU A 9 -4.24 -3.26 21.69
C LEU A 9 -3.85 -3.24 20.20
N PRO A 10 -3.74 -4.38 19.46
CA PRO A 10 -3.40 -4.35 18.04
C PRO A 10 -4.52 -3.78 17.16
N ILE A 11 -5.77 -4.06 17.49
CA ILE A 11 -6.94 -3.50 16.77
C ILE A 11 -7.01 -2.00 17.01
N SER A 12 -6.79 -1.54 18.25
CA SER A 12 -6.73 -0.12 18.60
C SER A 12 -5.54 0.58 17.97
N ALA A 13 -4.37 -0.07 17.89
CA ALA A 13 -3.18 0.47 17.23
C ALA A 13 -3.41 0.62 15.72
N MET A 14 -4.04 -0.35 15.07
CA MET A 14 -4.36 -0.28 13.64
C MET A 14 -5.43 0.76 13.35
N LYS A 15 -6.44 0.90 14.20
CA LYS A 15 -7.44 1.98 14.11
C LYS A 15 -6.79 3.36 14.22
N LYS A 16 -5.91 3.55 15.21
CA LYS A 16 -5.15 4.80 15.39
C LYS A 16 -4.23 5.08 14.20
N LEU A 17 -3.58 4.07 13.67
CA LEU A 17 -2.75 4.18 12.47
C LEU A 17 -3.59 4.62 11.26
N LYS A 18 -4.74 4.01 11.03
CA LYS A 18 -5.69 4.42 9.99
C LYS A 18 -6.08 5.89 10.13
N GLU A 19 -6.44 6.32 11.33
CA GLU A 19 -6.83 7.71 11.61
C GLU A 19 -5.67 8.68 11.35
N THR A 20 -4.46 8.33 11.75
CA THR A 20 -3.24 9.12 11.50
C THR A 20 -2.96 9.24 10.01
N LEU A 21 -3.07 8.13 9.28
CA LEU A 21 -2.89 8.10 7.82
C LEU A 21 -3.97 8.93 7.10
N SER A 22 -5.23 8.80 7.49
CA SER A 22 -6.32 9.59 6.91
C SER A 22 -6.11 11.08 7.12
N LYS A 23 -5.60 11.50 8.27
CA LYS A 23 -5.25 12.91 8.51
C LYS A 23 -4.07 13.38 7.64
N ALA A 24 -3.00 12.59 7.59
CA ALA A 24 -1.80 12.92 6.81
C ALA A 24 -2.08 12.96 5.30
N LEU A 25 -2.99 12.12 4.81
CA LEU A 25 -3.31 11.95 3.40
C LEU A 25 -4.63 12.62 2.99
N ASN A 26 -5.22 13.42 3.87
CA ASN A 26 -6.53 14.07 3.67
C ASN A 26 -6.61 14.84 2.34
N GLY A 27 -5.53 15.51 1.92
CA GLY A 27 -5.50 16.24 0.64
C GLY A 27 -5.60 15.36 -0.61
N PHE A 28 -5.42 14.06 -0.48
CA PHE A 28 -5.42 13.06 -1.56
C PHE A 28 -6.61 12.11 -1.49
N GLU A 29 -7.25 11.95 -0.32
CA GLU A 29 -8.46 11.14 -0.19
C GLU A 29 -9.56 11.66 -1.11
N GLY A 30 -10.28 10.74 -1.78
CA GLY A 30 -11.28 11.08 -2.78
C GLY A 30 -10.72 11.48 -4.15
N LYS A 31 -9.40 11.65 -4.28
CA LYS A 31 -8.71 11.94 -5.55
C LYS A 31 -7.95 10.73 -6.11
N GLY A 32 -8.40 9.54 -5.76
CA GLY A 32 -7.75 8.28 -6.14
C GLY A 32 -6.92 7.65 -5.02
N LEU A 33 -7.08 8.12 -3.78
CA LEU A 33 -6.48 7.52 -2.60
C LEU A 33 -7.56 7.16 -1.59
N THR A 34 -7.46 5.96 -1.01
CA THR A 34 -8.34 5.50 0.08
C THR A 34 -7.50 4.84 1.19
N VAL A 35 -7.97 4.96 2.42
CA VAL A 35 -7.36 4.33 3.59
C VAL A 35 -8.42 3.48 4.28
N GLU A 36 -8.20 2.18 4.35
CA GLU A 36 -9.13 1.23 4.94
C GLU A 36 -8.44 0.35 5.98
N GLN A 37 -9.20 -0.02 7.02
CA GLN A 37 -8.79 -1.02 7.98
C GLN A 37 -9.64 -2.27 7.78
N LYS A 38 -9.00 -3.41 7.56
CA LYS A 38 -9.69 -4.70 7.53
C LYS A 38 -8.74 -5.85 7.87
N ASN A 39 -9.27 -6.90 8.49
CA ASN A 39 -8.52 -8.12 8.83
C ASN A 39 -7.23 -7.84 9.65
N GLY A 40 -7.28 -6.86 10.55
CA GLY A 40 -6.14 -6.50 11.39
C GLY A 40 -5.00 -5.77 10.67
N LYS A 41 -5.22 -5.31 9.45
CA LYS A 41 -4.26 -4.57 8.62
C LYS A 41 -4.84 -3.24 8.17
N VAL A 42 -3.97 -2.32 7.76
CA VAL A 42 -4.37 -1.07 7.12
C VAL A 42 -3.95 -1.13 5.64
N TYR A 43 -4.88 -0.83 4.77
CA TYR A 43 -4.70 -0.78 3.32
C TYR A 43 -4.75 0.67 2.86
N VAL A 44 -3.67 1.15 2.25
CA VAL A 44 -3.65 2.43 1.55
C VAL A 44 -3.65 2.13 0.06
N SER A 45 -4.77 2.39 -0.61
CA SER A 45 -4.93 2.17 -2.04
C SER A 45 -4.78 3.49 -2.79
N MET A 46 -3.95 3.49 -3.82
CA MET A 46 -3.69 4.65 -4.67
C MET A 46 -3.91 4.29 -6.13
N GLU A 47 -4.89 4.91 -6.77
CA GLU A 47 -5.12 4.72 -8.20
C GLU A 47 -3.93 5.21 -9.04
N ASN A 48 -3.66 4.53 -10.14
CA ASN A 48 -2.53 4.88 -11.00
C ASN A 48 -2.59 6.31 -11.55
N LYS A 49 -3.80 6.85 -11.77
CA LYS A 49 -3.98 8.24 -12.23
C LYS A 49 -3.41 9.28 -11.27
N LEU A 50 -3.37 8.96 -9.96
CA LEU A 50 -2.73 9.82 -8.95
C LEU A 50 -1.21 9.70 -9.00
N LEU A 51 -0.71 8.49 -9.24
CA LEU A 51 0.70 8.15 -9.07
C LEU A 51 1.52 8.30 -10.36
N PHE A 52 0.98 7.85 -11.49
CA PHE A 52 1.73 7.66 -12.72
C PHE A 52 1.07 8.32 -13.92
N ASN A 53 1.87 8.76 -14.89
CA ASN A 53 1.36 9.05 -16.22
C ASN A 53 0.97 7.75 -16.94
N SER A 54 0.07 7.86 -17.94
CA SER A 54 -0.41 6.70 -18.71
C SER A 54 0.77 5.91 -19.30
N GLY A 55 0.74 4.59 -19.13
CA GLY A 55 1.78 3.68 -19.60
C GLY A 55 3.15 3.82 -18.92
N SER A 56 3.29 4.74 -17.97
CA SER A 56 4.56 5.00 -17.28
C SER A 56 4.64 4.27 -15.93
N TRP A 57 5.86 4.07 -15.47
CA TRP A 57 6.18 3.69 -14.08
C TRP A 57 6.90 4.83 -13.33
N ALA A 58 7.13 5.96 -13.98
CA ALA A 58 7.67 7.15 -13.33
C ALA A 58 6.57 7.84 -12.51
N VAL A 59 6.84 8.06 -11.23
CA VAL A 59 5.88 8.68 -10.32
C VAL A 59 5.84 10.19 -10.59
N GLY A 60 4.62 10.72 -10.80
CA GLY A 60 4.38 12.13 -10.99
C GLY A 60 4.50 12.94 -9.68
N THR A 61 4.48 14.26 -9.80
CA THR A 61 4.69 15.18 -8.67
C THR A 61 3.68 14.97 -7.53
N GLU A 62 2.39 14.88 -7.85
CA GLU A 62 1.33 14.67 -6.83
C GLU A 62 1.41 13.29 -6.19
N GLY A 63 1.67 12.25 -6.98
CA GLY A 63 1.90 10.91 -6.48
C GLY A 63 3.10 10.84 -5.54
N ARG A 64 4.20 11.50 -5.90
CA ARG A 64 5.37 11.59 -5.04
C ARG A 64 5.06 12.28 -3.72
N ARG A 65 4.29 13.38 -3.74
CA ARG A 65 3.87 14.06 -2.51
C ARG A 65 3.06 13.14 -1.60
N ALA A 66 2.09 12.41 -2.15
CA ALA A 66 1.30 11.45 -1.38
C ALA A 66 2.18 10.36 -0.74
N VAL A 67 3.11 9.79 -1.50
CA VAL A 67 4.03 8.75 -1.00
C VAL A 67 4.99 9.29 0.06
N VAL A 68 5.46 10.53 -0.08
CA VAL A 68 6.32 11.18 0.93
C VAL A 68 5.55 11.42 2.24
N GLU A 69 4.31 11.89 2.17
CA GLU A 69 3.46 12.06 3.38
C GLU A 69 3.18 10.72 4.07
N LEU A 70 2.86 9.68 3.29
CA LEU A 70 2.77 8.31 3.82
C LEU A 70 4.08 7.89 4.50
N GLY A 71 5.21 8.15 3.86
CA GLY A 71 6.53 7.81 4.38
C GLY A 71 6.85 8.43 5.72
N LYS A 72 6.36 9.65 6.00
CA LYS A 72 6.51 10.28 7.33
C LYS A 72 5.82 9.46 8.42
N VAL A 73 4.60 9.03 8.17
CA VAL A 73 3.83 8.19 9.12
C VAL A 73 4.51 6.83 9.32
N LEU A 74 4.99 6.20 8.24
CA LEU A 74 5.71 4.93 8.32
C LEU A 74 7.04 5.06 9.07
N GLY A 75 7.75 6.17 8.90
CA GLY A 75 8.99 6.46 9.64
C GLY A 75 8.78 6.59 11.15
N ASP A 76 7.60 7.03 11.58
CA ASP A 76 7.21 7.09 12.99
C ASP A 76 6.71 5.73 13.54
N ASN A 77 6.53 4.74 12.66
CA ASN A 77 6.08 3.39 12.98
C ASN A 77 7.01 2.32 12.38
N PRO A 78 8.28 2.26 12.79
CA PRO A 78 9.32 1.44 12.12
C PRO A 78 9.12 -0.07 12.24
N ASP A 79 8.25 -0.51 13.13
CA ASP A 79 7.98 -1.94 13.37
C ASP A 79 6.93 -2.53 12.41
N LEU A 80 6.21 -1.69 11.66
CA LEU A 80 5.24 -2.14 10.68
C LEU A 80 5.91 -2.87 9.51
N SER A 81 5.37 -4.02 9.13
CA SER A 81 5.67 -4.63 7.84
C SER A 81 4.88 -3.92 6.74
N VAL A 82 5.57 -3.52 5.70
CA VAL A 82 5.03 -2.72 4.60
C VAL A 82 5.18 -3.50 3.31
N LEU A 83 4.06 -3.98 2.77
CA LEU A 83 4.00 -4.65 1.47
C LEU A 83 3.40 -3.67 0.44
N ILE A 84 4.14 -3.41 -0.61
CA ILE A 84 3.69 -2.58 -1.73
C ILE A 84 3.35 -3.49 -2.90
N GLU A 85 2.07 -3.58 -3.26
CA GLU A 85 1.58 -4.38 -4.37
C GLU A 85 1.16 -3.49 -5.55
N GLY A 86 1.69 -3.78 -6.73
CA GLY A 86 1.25 -3.18 -7.98
C GLY A 86 0.18 -4.04 -8.66
N HIS A 87 -0.86 -3.40 -9.20
CA HIS A 87 -1.95 -4.05 -9.92
C HIS A 87 -2.23 -3.35 -11.24
N THR A 88 -2.63 -4.12 -12.25
CA THR A 88 -3.04 -3.63 -13.56
C THR A 88 -4.51 -3.99 -13.84
N ASP A 89 -5.07 -3.43 -14.91
CA ASP A 89 -6.26 -3.99 -15.54
C ASP A 89 -5.88 -5.18 -16.45
N ASP A 90 -6.85 -5.72 -17.16
CA ASP A 90 -6.67 -6.85 -18.08
C ASP A 90 -6.20 -6.46 -19.49
N ASP A 91 -5.98 -5.18 -19.76
CA ASP A 91 -5.40 -4.76 -21.02
C ASP A 91 -3.94 -5.22 -21.10
N PRO A 92 -3.54 -5.96 -22.16
CA PRO A 92 -2.17 -6.37 -22.32
C PRO A 92 -1.24 -5.14 -22.41
N TYR A 93 -0.12 -5.20 -21.69
CA TYR A 93 0.91 -4.16 -21.84
C TYR A 93 1.55 -4.28 -23.23
N ALA A 94 1.35 -3.25 -24.04
CA ALA A 94 1.85 -3.20 -25.40
C ALA A 94 3.05 -2.25 -25.57
N GLY A 95 3.72 -1.89 -24.46
CA GLY A 95 4.88 -1.01 -24.48
C GLY A 95 6.14 -1.69 -25.02
N SER A 96 7.15 -0.89 -25.27
CA SER A 96 8.49 -1.32 -25.67
C SER A 96 9.49 -1.07 -24.55
N GLY A 97 10.66 -1.71 -24.62
CA GLY A 97 11.74 -1.52 -23.66
C GLY A 97 11.82 -2.64 -22.62
N PRO A 98 12.23 -2.34 -21.37
CA PRO A 98 12.52 -3.36 -20.36
C PRO A 98 11.27 -4.04 -19.77
N ILE A 99 10.06 -3.54 -20.06
CA ILE A 99 8.79 -4.07 -19.57
C ILE A 99 8.19 -4.99 -20.63
N ALA A 100 8.05 -6.28 -20.32
CA ALA A 100 7.54 -7.27 -21.28
C ALA A 100 6.01 -7.48 -21.17
N ASN A 101 5.43 -7.33 -19.98
CA ASN A 101 4.04 -7.68 -19.70
C ASN A 101 3.52 -6.97 -18.43
N ASN A 102 2.29 -7.26 -18.06
CA ASN A 102 1.66 -6.69 -16.86
C ASN A 102 2.33 -7.13 -15.55
N TRP A 103 2.97 -8.29 -15.50
CA TRP A 103 3.78 -8.70 -14.35
C TRP A 103 4.95 -7.75 -14.12
N ASP A 104 5.70 -7.47 -15.18
CA ASP A 104 6.83 -6.53 -15.11
C ASP A 104 6.36 -5.12 -14.76
N LEU A 105 5.28 -4.65 -15.40
CA LEU A 105 4.74 -3.31 -15.16
C LEU A 105 4.29 -3.12 -13.71
N SER A 106 3.52 -4.06 -13.18
CA SER A 106 3.02 -3.99 -11.81
C SER A 106 4.15 -4.04 -10.78
N THR A 107 5.14 -4.89 -11.01
CA THR A 107 6.32 -5.00 -10.14
C THR A 107 7.18 -3.73 -10.21
N LYS A 108 7.40 -3.20 -11.40
CA LYS A 108 8.19 -1.98 -11.61
C LYS A 108 7.55 -0.76 -10.94
N ARG A 109 6.24 -0.65 -11.00
CA ARG A 109 5.48 0.41 -10.31
C ARG A 109 5.57 0.27 -8.79
N ALA A 110 5.45 -0.93 -8.26
CA ALA A 110 5.65 -1.18 -6.82
C ALA A 110 7.06 -0.80 -6.37
N THR A 111 8.08 -1.17 -7.14
CA THR A 111 9.48 -0.82 -6.87
C THR A 111 9.72 0.70 -6.90
N ALA A 112 9.05 1.43 -7.80
CA ALA A 112 9.16 2.88 -7.86
C ALA A 112 8.67 3.54 -6.55
N ILE A 113 7.61 3.01 -5.94
CA ILE A 113 7.11 3.48 -4.65
C ILE A 113 8.10 3.14 -3.52
N VAL A 114 8.65 1.92 -3.50
CA VAL A 114 9.69 1.52 -2.53
C VAL A 114 10.89 2.47 -2.58
N ASN A 115 11.32 2.86 -3.78
CA ASN A 115 12.45 3.78 -3.93
C ASN A 115 12.18 5.13 -3.27
N ILE A 116 10.98 5.69 -3.45
CA ILE A 116 10.59 6.95 -2.80
C ILE A 116 10.52 6.81 -1.28
N LEU A 117 9.90 5.75 -0.77
CA LEU A 117 9.83 5.48 0.67
C LEU A 117 11.22 5.32 1.28
N SER A 118 12.15 4.69 0.54
CA SER A 118 13.51 4.44 0.99
C SER A 118 14.38 5.69 1.13
N GLU A 119 13.95 6.83 0.60
CA GLU A 119 14.61 8.12 0.81
C GLU A 119 14.43 8.63 2.25
N ASN A 120 13.38 8.21 2.93
CA ASN A 120 13.18 8.53 4.34
C ASN A 120 14.05 7.62 5.23
N THR A 121 15.02 8.21 5.88
CA THR A 121 16.00 7.49 6.71
C THR A 121 15.40 6.83 7.96
N LYS A 122 14.22 7.27 8.40
CA LYS A 122 13.50 6.69 9.55
C LYS A 122 12.79 5.38 9.18
N ILE A 123 12.55 5.12 7.91
CA ILE A 123 11.89 3.88 7.46
C ILE A 123 12.86 2.70 7.58
N ASN A 124 12.40 1.64 8.24
CA ASN A 124 13.14 0.39 8.30
C ASN A 124 13.01 -0.37 6.97
N LYS A 125 14.05 -0.30 6.15
CA LYS A 125 14.06 -0.92 4.81
C LYS A 125 13.93 -2.45 4.84
N GLN A 126 14.29 -3.10 5.95
CA GLN A 126 14.11 -4.55 6.13
C GLN A 126 12.63 -4.96 6.20
N LYS A 127 11.75 -4.00 6.46
CA LYS A 127 10.30 -4.20 6.53
C LYS A 127 9.57 -3.87 5.22
N LEU A 128 10.27 -3.37 4.20
CA LEU A 128 9.69 -3.04 2.90
C LEU A 128 9.74 -4.25 1.97
N THR A 129 8.62 -4.53 1.30
CA THR A 129 8.52 -5.55 0.26
C THR A 129 7.77 -4.98 -0.94
N ALA A 130 8.29 -5.18 -2.15
CA ALA A 130 7.61 -4.85 -3.39
C ALA A 130 7.11 -6.13 -4.08
N ALA A 131 5.87 -6.12 -4.57
CA ALA A 131 5.28 -7.23 -5.29
C ALA A 131 4.46 -6.75 -6.50
N GLY A 132 4.44 -7.54 -7.56
CA GLY A 132 3.56 -7.35 -8.71
C GLY A 132 2.47 -8.42 -8.72
N ARG A 133 1.23 -8.00 -8.95
CA ARG A 133 0.06 -8.90 -9.02
C ARG A 133 -0.52 -9.00 -10.42
N SER A 134 0.03 -8.26 -11.39
CA SER A 134 -0.51 -8.22 -12.75
C SER A 134 -2.00 -7.84 -12.73
N GLU A 135 -2.82 -8.49 -13.56
CA GLU A 135 -4.27 -8.29 -13.66
C GLU A 135 -5.10 -9.24 -12.77
N PHE A 136 -4.44 -10.14 -12.04
CA PHE A 136 -5.08 -11.30 -11.42
C PHE A 136 -5.69 -11.04 -10.02
N SER A 137 -5.74 -9.80 -9.58
CA SER A 137 -6.37 -9.43 -8.33
C SER A 137 -7.26 -8.18 -8.50
N PRO A 138 -8.32 -8.26 -9.33
CA PRO A 138 -9.17 -7.13 -9.62
C PRO A 138 -10.06 -6.75 -8.43
N LEU A 139 -10.29 -5.45 -8.23
CA LEU A 139 -11.28 -4.92 -7.29
C LEU A 139 -12.65 -4.71 -7.95
N ALA A 140 -12.67 -4.49 -9.25
CA ALA A 140 -13.86 -4.21 -10.02
C ALA A 140 -13.83 -4.92 -11.37
N SER A 141 -14.95 -4.90 -12.09
CA SER A 141 -15.02 -5.50 -13.41
C SER A 141 -14.11 -4.77 -14.41
N ASN A 142 -13.33 -5.54 -15.19
CA ASN A 142 -12.56 -5.01 -16.32
C ASN A 142 -13.43 -4.74 -17.57
N ALA A 143 -14.74 -4.99 -17.52
CA ALA A 143 -15.67 -4.73 -18.61
C ALA A 143 -15.99 -3.23 -18.80
N THR A 144 -15.69 -2.40 -17.81
CA THR A 144 -15.94 -0.96 -17.85
C THR A 144 -14.66 -0.14 -17.66
N PRO A 145 -14.56 1.06 -18.27
CA PRO A 145 -13.43 1.96 -18.06
C PRO A 145 -13.22 2.33 -16.58
N GLU A 146 -14.30 2.52 -15.84
CA GLU A 146 -14.30 2.84 -14.41
C GLU A 146 -13.75 1.67 -13.58
N GLY A 147 -14.13 0.45 -13.90
CA GLY A 147 -13.63 -0.76 -13.26
C GLY A 147 -12.15 -0.97 -13.53
N LYS A 148 -11.70 -0.80 -14.77
CA LYS A 148 -10.29 -0.84 -15.14
C LYS A 148 -9.47 0.21 -14.39
N ALA A 149 -9.99 1.43 -14.24
CA ALA A 149 -9.32 2.50 -13.51
C ALA A 149 -9.09 2.14 -12.03
N LYS A 150 -10.06 1.49 -11.38
CA LYS A 150 -9.92 0.98 -10.01
C LYS A 150 -8.92 -0.18 -9.90
N ASN A 151 -8.84 -1.01 -10.92
CA ASN A 151 -7.91 -2.14 -10.95
C ASN A 151 -6.46 -1.68 -11.14
N ARG A 152 -6.23 -0.59 -11.89
CA ARG A 152 -4.90 0.04 -12.04
C ARG A 152 -4.56 0.83 -10.78
N ARG A 153 -3.90 0.18 -9.82
CA ARG A 153 -3.60 0.76 -8.50
C ARG A 153 -2.31 0.23 -7.90
N ILE A 154 -1.85 0.93 -6.91
CA ILE A 154 -0.88 0.44 -5.91
C ILE A 154 -1.64 0.24 -4.60
N GLU A 155 -1.47 -0.89 -3.97
CA GLU A 155 -1.90 -1.13 -2.59
C GLU A 155 -0.70 -1.19 -1.66
N ILE A 156 -0.73 -0.40 -0.59
CA ILE A 156 0.26 -0.45 0.47
C ILE A 156 -0.41 -1.07 1.67
N ILE A 157 0.06 -2.25 2.05
CA ILE A 157 -0.53 -3.09 3.09
C ILE A 157 0.36 -3.04 4.32
N LEU A 158 -0.17 -2.48 5.39
CA LEU A 158 0.52 -2.28 6.65
C LEU A 158 0.07 -3.35 7.64
N THR A 159 1.02 -4.18 8.06
CA THR A 159 0.78 -5.29 8.99
C THR A 159 1.53 -5.04 10.29
N PRO A 160 0.88 -5.17 11.48
CA PRO A 160 1.57 -5.07 12.75
C PRO A 160 2.59 -6.20 12.92
N ARG A 161 3.46 -6.07 13.91
CA ARG A 161 4.46 -7.11 14.22
C ARG A 161 3.79 -8.45 14.48
N LEU A 162 4.26 -9.47 13.74
CA LEU A 162 3.79 -10.85 13.93
C LEU A 162 4.20 -11.41 15.30
N ASP A 163 5.31 -10.94 15.85
CA ASP A 163 5.81 -11.34 17.18
C ASP A 163 4.79 -10.98 18.28
N GLU A 164 4.19 -9.79 18.22
CA GLU A 164 3.15 -9.37 19.16
C GLU A 164 1.89 -10.24 19.04
N ILE A 165 1.54 -10.66 17.83
CA ILE A 165 0.44 -11.58 17.57
C ILE A 165 0.76 -12.98 18.11
N ALA A 166 2.00 -13.45 17.92
CA ALA A 166 2.46 -14.75 18.43
C ALA A 166 2.52 -14.77 19.96
N GLU A 167 3.01 -13.70 20.59
CA GLU A 167 3.00 -13.55 22.05
C GLU A 167 1.57 -13.54 22.61
N MET A 168 0.64 -12.90 21.91
CA MET A 168 -0.78 -12.89 22.29
C MET A 168 -1.41 -14.27 22.19
N LEU A 169 -1.14 -15.03 21.13
CA LEU A 169 -1.64 -16.39 20.98
C LEU A 169 -1.06 -17.33 22.05
N ASN A 170 0.20 -17.13 22.44
CA ASN A 170 0.84 -17.90 23.49
C ASN A 170 0.34 -17.53 24.89
N SER A 171 -0.19 -16.34 25.09
CA SER A 171 -0.79 -15.90 26.38
C SER A 171 -2.20 -16.40 26.60
N ILE A 172 -2.84 -16.99 25.60
CA ILE A 172 -4.21 -17.53 25.66
C ILE A 172 -4.21 -19.04 26.04
N ASN A 173 -3.07 -19.71 25.95
CA ASN A 173 -2.87 -21.10 26.38
C ASN A 173 -2.24 -21.15 27.78
#